data_89b3e99c1dac234b280b9ac5bf9266e3
#
_entry.id   89b3e99c1dac234b280b9ac5bf9266e3
#
_cell.length_a   1.000
_cell.length_b   1.000
_cell.length_c   1.000
_cell.angle_alpha   90.00
_cell.angle_beta   90.00
_cell.angle_gamma   90.00
#
_symmetry.space_group_name_H-M   'P 1'
#
loop_
_entity.id
_entity.type
_entity.pdbx_description
1 polymer ?
#
loop_
_entity_poly.entity_id
_entity_poly.type
_entity_poly.pdbx_seq_one_letter_code
_entity_poly.pdbx_strand_id
1 'polypeptide(L)'
;RYMFGWLGGIGMAFLASSVFLRETEGGEGGILAATGYGYYGIAAACLMFVGMMVSSLGTHRHIGQLHVPPVRDKIKIGQVVSEVLETMKNRSFQSLFLASIFSGTAAGMQAALSIYFATFFWGLKASELAIFPIFQAVAACCAVPIAHALGKRFDKKRAAIGSFLFMICFGPLMLFGRLADIVPENDSPVLLPLLLGHNFVEVCVIIVFSILFGAMMADVVEDSAVDTTRRSEGVIFAARGFAGKMVSGLGILLAGVILSAANLPRNAAPEDVDVQVLVDLVLYAAPGQIVLYTLAL
;
A
#
# COMPACT_ATOMS: atom_id res chain seq x y z
N ARG A 1 -11.01 -6.57 -9.89
CA ARG A 1 -9.68 -7.19 -9.74
C ARG A 1 -8.90 -6.62 -8.56
N TYR A 2 -8.84 -5.30 -8.42
CA TYR A 2 -8.08 -4.62 -7.36
C TYR A 2 -8.54 -5.03 -5.94
N MET A 3 -9.86 -5.02 -5.71
CA MET A 3 -10.47 -5.44 -4.43
C MET A 3 -10.07 -6.88 -4.05
N PHE A 4 -10.12 -7.83 -4.98
CA PHE A 4 -9.76 -9.22 -4.70
C PHE A 4 -8.28 -9.39 -4.32
N GLY A 5 -7.38 -8.59 -4.93
CA GLY A 5 -5.97 -8.56 -4.54
C GLY A 5 -5.78 -8.06 -3.11
N TRP A 6 -6.49 -7.00 -2.73
CA TRP A 6 -6.50 -6.48 -1.36
C TRP A 6 -7.05 -7.50 -0.36
N LEU A 7 -8.21 -8.12 -0.64
CA LEU A 7 -8.80 -9.15 0.23
C LEU A 7 -7.86 -10.35 0.42
N GLY A 8 -7.16 -10.77 -0.63
CA GLY A 8 -6.15 -11.83 -0.54
C GLY A 8 -4.97 -11.44 0.37
N GLY A 9 -4.45 -10.22 0.22
CA GLY A 9 -3.39 -9.69 1.09
C GLY A 9 -3.83 -9.58 2.55
N ILE A 10 -5.03 -9.06 2.79
CA ILE A 10 -5.64 -8.96 4.12
C ILE A 10 -5.83 -10.35 4.75
N GLY A 11 -6.33 -11.33 3.98
CA GLY A 11 -6.47 -12.71 4.45
C GLY A 11 -5.14 -13.31 4.86
N MET A 12 -4.08 -13.06 4.11
CA MET A 12 -2.73 -13.50 4.47
C MET A 12 -2.18 -12.78 5.71
N ALA A 13 -2.44 -11.47 5.86
CA ALA A 13 -2.05 -10.74 7.06
C ALA A 13 -2.78 -11.25 8.31
N PHE A 14 -4.05 -11.58 8.19
CA PHE A 14 -4.82 -12.21 9.25
C PHE A 14 -4.26 -13.58 9.64
N LEU A 15 -3.96 -14.44 8.68
CA LEU A 15 -3.33 -15.73 8.93
C LEU A 15 -1.95 -15.59 9.57
N ALA A 16 -1.15 -14.60 9.14
CA ALA A 16 0.13 -14.29 9.77
C ALA A 16 -0.04 -14.03 11.27
N SER A 17 -0.89 -13.09 11.62
CA SER A 17 -1.06 -12.62 13.00
C SER A 17 -1.78 -13.66 13.90
N SER A 18 -2.76 -14.41 13.36
CA SER A 18 -3.59 -15.31 14.14
C SER A 18 -3.03 -16.72 14.29
N VAL A 19 -2.21 -17.18 13.34
CA VAL A 19 -1.74 -18.57 13.28
C VAL A 19 -0.22 -18.67 13.41
N PHE A 20 0.53 -17.95 12.58
CA PHE A 20 1.98 -18.16 12.44
C PHE A 20 2.81 -17.33 13.41
N LEU A 21 2.35 -16.12 13.75
CA LEU A 21 3.06 -15.18 14.62
C LEU A 21 2.39 -14.99 15.99
N ARG A 22 1.57 -15.96 16.38
CA ARG A 22 0.90 -15.95 17.68
C ARG A 22 1.91 -16.22 18.79
N GLU A 23 1.81 -15.48 19.88
CA GLU A 23 2.54 -15.79 21.12
C GLU A 23 2.03 -17.10 21.72
N THR A 24 2.94 -17.99 22.05
CA THR A 24 2.64 -19.26 22.74
C THR A 24 2.70 -19.03 24.25
N GLU A 25 1.93 -19.79 25.05
CA GLU A 25 1.85 -19.65 26.51
C GLU A 25 3.20 -19.78 27.25
N GLY A 26 4.29 -20.10 26.55
CA GLY A 26 5.66 -20.16 27.06
C GLY A 26 6.54 -18.93 26.72
N GLY A 27 5.98 -17.87 26.11
CA GLY A 27 6.76 -16.69 25.70
C GLY A 27 7.61 -16.89 24.43
N GLU A 28 7.54 -18.09 23.82
CA GLU A 28 8.20 -18.38 22.55
C GLU A 28 7.23 -18.05 21.41
N GLY A 29 7.62 -17.16 20.50
CA GLY A 29 6.81 -16.77 19.36
C GLY A 29 6.58 -15.26 19.31
N GLY A 30 5.51 -14.86 18.65
CA GLY A 30 5.17 -13.45 18.46
C GLY A 30 5.80 -12.83 17.21
N ILE A 31 5.52 -11.55 17.01
CA ILE A 31 5.93 -10.80 15.81
C ILE A 31 7.45 -10.64 15.70
N LEU A 32 8.16 -10.64 16.80
CA LEU A 32 9.61 -10.48 16.85
C LEU A 32 10.37 -11.80 16.72
N ALA A 33 9.69 -12.95 16.78
CA ALA A 33 10.31 -14.27 16.66
C ALA A 33 10.47 -14.71 15.19
N ALA A 34 11.68 -15.05 14.78
CA ALA A 34 11.99 -15.43 13.39
C ALA A 34 11.34 -16.75 12.93
N THR A 35 11.06 -17.67 13.86
CA THR A 35 10.59 -19.04 13.57
C THR A 35 9.25 -19.10 12.84
N GLY A 36 8.28 -18.24 13.22
CA GLY A 36 6.96 -18.18 12.60
C GLY A 36 6.98 -17.72 11.15
N TYR A 37 7.93 -16.86 10.79
CA TYR A 37 8.04 -16.31 9.43
C TYR A 37 8.41 -17.37 8.38
N GLY A 38 9.16 -18.39 8.74
CA GLY A 38 9.51 -19.49 7.83
C GLY A 38 8.27 -20.28 7.39
N TYR A 39 7.44 -20.69 8.31
CA TYR A 39 6.20 -21.40 8.02
C TYR A 39 5.18 -20.51 7.29
N TYR A 40 5.06 -19.26 7.69
CA TYR A 40 4.23 -18.27 6.99
C TYR A 40 4.69 -18.08 5.54
N GLY A 41 5.99 -17.97 5.30
CA GLY A 41 6.55 -17.83 3.95
C GLY A 41 6.23 -19.01 3.03
N ILE A 42 6.35 -20.25 3.55
CA ILE A 42 5.98 -21.46 2.82
C ILE A 42 4.48 -21.48 2.51
N ALA A 43 3.64 -21.20 3.50
CA ALA A 43 2.19 -21.16 3.31
C ALA A 43 1.78 -20.10 2.28
N ALA A 44 2.39 -18.90 2.34
CA ALA A 44 2.17 -17.83 1.38
C ALA A 44 2.58 -18.25 -0.04
N ALA A 45 3.76 -18.85 -0.20
CA ALA A 45 4.25 -19.32 -1.49
C ALA A 45 3.32 -20.40 -2.10
N CYS A 46 2.87 -21.37 -1.30
CA CYS A 46 1.92 -22.39 -1.73
C CYS A 46 0.59 -21.76 -2.17
N LEU A 47 0.04 -20.84 -1.39
CA LEU A 47 -1.22 -20.18 -1.72
C LEU A 47 -1.11 -19.37 -3.00
N MET A 48 -0.02 -18.62 -3.19
CA MET A 48 0.25 -17.87 -4.41
C MET A 48 0.38 -18.80 -5.62
N PHE A 49 1.10 -19.91 -5.47
CA PHE A 49 1.24 -20.90 -6.54
C PHE A 49 -0.11 -21.50 -6.95
N VAL A 50 -0.90 -21.95 -5.97
CA VAL A 50 -2.24 -22.49 -6.22
C VAL A 50 -3.14 -21.45 -6.85
N GLY A 51 -3.15 -20.22 -6.37
CA GLY A 51 -3.94 -19.13 -6.95
C GLY A 51 -3.58 -18.84 -8.41
N MET A 52 -2.29 -18.81 -8.75
CA MET A 52 -1.83 -18.66 -10.13
C MET A 52 -2.22 -19.86 -11.01
N MET A 53 -2.10 -21.08 -10.49
CA MET A 53 -2.50 -22.31 -11.21
C MET A 53 -4.00 -22.32 -11.49
N VAL A 54 -4.83 -22.07 -10.48
CA VAL A 54 -6.30 -22.00 -10.63
C VAL A 54 -6.69 -20.93 -11.64
N SER A 55 -6.10 -19.73 -11.57
CA SER A 55 -6.36 -18.67 -12.54
C SER A 55 -5.96 -19.07 -13.97
N SER A 56 -4.76 -19.62 -14.14
CA SER A 56 -4.22 -20.00 -15.44
C SER A 56 -5.02 -21.15 -16.06
N LEU A 57 -5.28 -22.21 -15.29
CA LEU A 57 -6.05 -23.36 -15.77
C LEU A 57 -7.53 -23.00 -16.02
N GLY A 58 -8.14 -22.19 -15.13
CA GLY A 58 -9.52 -21.76 -15.27
C GLY A 58 -9.78 -20.87 -16.50
N THR A 59 -8.79 -20.08 -16.90
CA THR A 59 -8.89 -19.23 -18.10
C THR A 59 -8.41 -19.92 -19.39
N HIS A 60 -7.75 -21.06 -19.29
CA HIS A 60 -7.18 -21.78 -20.45
C HIS A 60 -8.21 -22.07 -21.55
N ARG A 61 -9.44 -22.46 -21.18
CA ARG A 61 -10.53 -22.74 -22.14
C ARG A 61 -10.93 -21.53 -22.99
N HIS A 62 -10.61 -20.30 -22.56
CA HIS A 62 -10.95 -19.08 -23.28
C HIS A 62 -9.87 -18.66 -24.30
N ILE A 63 -8.73 -19.35 -24.33
CA ILE A 63 -7.63 -19.02 -25.28
C ILE A 63 -8.09 -19.08 -26.73
N GLY A 64 -8.91 -20.09 -27.11
CA GLY A 64 -9.45 -20.21 -28.44
C GLY A 64 -10.43 -19.10 -28.87
N GLN A 65 -10.93 -18.32 -27.94
CA GLN A 65 -11.84 -17.18 -28.17
C GLN A 65 -11.11 -15.82 -28.18
N LEU A 66 -9.80 -15.83 -27.89
CA LEU A 66 -9.01 -14.61 -27.92
C LEU A 66 -8.80 -14.14 -29.36
N HIS A 67 -8.96 -12.82 -29.55
CA HIS A 67 -8.63 -12.19 -30.82
C HIS A 67 -7.14 -12.44 -31.14
N VAL A 68 -6.87 -13.06 -32.32
CA VAL A 68 -5.50 -13.28 -32.77
C VAL A 68 -4.93 -11.90 -33.12
N PRO A 69 -3.91 -11.39 -32.42
CA PRO A 69 -3.31 -10.14 -32.78
C PRO A 69 -2.63 -10.24 -34.16
N PRO A 70 -2.63 -9.17 -34.96
CA PRO A 70 -1.91 -9.16 -36.22
C PRO A 70 -0.43 -9.53 -35.98
N VAL A 71 0.16 -10.28 -36.92
CA VAL A 71 1.57 -10.69 -36.82
C VAL A 71 2.42 -9.42 -36.68
N ARG A 72 3.02 -9.24 -35.52
CA ARG A 72 3.94 -8.13 -35.27
C ARG A 72 5.36 -8.57 -35.62
N ASP A 73 6.09 -7.71 -36.27
CA ASP A 73 7.53 -7.84 -36.42
C ASP A 73 8.19 -7.91 -35.03
N LYS A 74 9.35 -8.59 -34.95
CA LYS A 74 10.10 -8.73 -33.71
C LYS A 74 10.33 -7.36 -33.08
N ILE A 75 9.71 -7.10 -31.92
CA ILE A 75 9.85 -5.84 -31.21
C ILE A 75 11.30 -5.73 -30.74
N LYS A 76 12.02 -4.75 -31.26
CA LYS A 76 13.38 -4.42 -30.80
C LYS A 76 13.27 -3.68 -29.46
N ILE A 77 14.15 -3.99 -28.51
CA ILE A 77 14.18 -3.31 -27.19
C ILE A 77 14.23 -1.78 -27.35
N GLY A 78 14.96 -1.29 -28.36
CA GLY A 78 15.00 0.15 -28.69
C GLY A 78 13.65 0.75 -29.08
N GLN A 79 12.75 -0.02 -29.69
CA GLN A 79 11.39 0.44 -30.00
C GLN A 79 10.53 0.55 -28.75
N VAL A 80 10.66 -0.40 -27.81
CA VAL A 80 9.97 -0.35 -26.53
C VAL A 80 10.41 0.89 -25.72
N VAL A 81 11.70 1.16 -25.68
CA VAL A 81 12.24 2.35 -25.02
C VAL A 81 11.75 3.63 -25.69
N SER A 82 11.74 3.69 -27.02
CA SER A 82 11.19 4.83 -27.77
C SER A 82 9.71 5.04 -27.49
N GLU A 83 8.89 3.99 -27.46
CA GLU A 83 7.46 4.08 -27.14
C GLU A 83 7.21 4.58 -25.72
N VAL A 84 8.00 4.13 -24.74
CA VAL A 84 7.95 4.63 -23.34
C VAL A 84 8.32 6.11 -23.31
N LEU A 85 9.40 6.51 -23.97
CA LEU A 85 9.85 7.90 -24.01
C LEU A 85 8.84 8.83 -24.73
N GLU A 86 8.17 8.34 -25.78
CA GLU A 86 7.09 9.08 -26.44
C GLU A 86 5.88 9.27 -25.52
N THR A 87 5.48 8.20 -24.80
CA THR A 87 4.42 8.31 -23.81
C THR A 87 4.77 9.26 -22.67
N MET A 88 6.04 9.31 -22.28
CA MET A 88 6.55 10.26 -21.28
C MET A 88 6.53 11.71 -21.75
N LYS A 89 6.35 12.02 -23.04
CA LYS A 89 6.16 13.40 -23.53
C LYS A 89 4.76 13.95 -23.22
N ASN A 90 3.78 13.07 -22.96
CA ASN A 90 2.43 13.50 -22.59
C ASN A 90 2.42 14.09 -21.18
N ARG A 91 2.03 15.37 -21.04
CA ARG A 91 2.03 16.08 -19.75
C ARG A 91 1.14 15.43 -18.70
N SER A 92 -0.02 14.90 -19.10
CA SER A 92 -0.93 14.21 -18.18
C SER A 92 -0.31 12.92 -17.65
N PHE A 93 0.39 12.17 -18.52
CA PHE A 93 1.14 10.98 -18.12
C PHE A 93 2.29 11.33 -17.15
N GLN A 94 3.07 12.40 -17.46
CA GLN A 94 4.15 12.85 -16.58
C GLN A 94 3.64 13.19 -15.17
N SER A 95 2.55 13.94 -15.08
CA SER A 95 1.95 14.30 -13.78
C SER A 95 1.53 13.08 -12.99
N LEU A 96 0.80 12.14 -13.61
CA LEU A 96 0.38 10.90 -12.95
C LEU A 96 1.56 9.99 -12.59
N PHE A 97 2.60 9.97 -13.42
CA PHE A 97 3.81 9.20 -13.16
C PHE A 97 4.58 9.76 -11.96
N LEU A 98 4.79 11.06 -11.89
CA LEU A 98 5.42 11.73 -10.75
C LEU A 98 4.58 11.55 -9.48
N ALA A 99 3.27 11.75 -9.56
CA ALA A 99 2.37 11.48 -8.45
C ALA A 99 2.48 10.02 -7.95
N SER A 100 2.60 9.04 -8.86
CA SER A 100 2.78 7.63 -8.48
C SER A 100 4.13 7.36 -7.82
N ILE A 101 5.20 8.07 -8.19
CA ILE A 101 6.52 7.95 -7.55
C ILE A 101 6.43 8.43 -6.10
N PHE A 102 5.97 9.65 -5.87
CA PHE A 102 5.93 10.20 -4.52
C PHE A 102 4.93 9.47 -3.62
N SER A 103 3.73 9.19 -4.11
CA SER A 103 2.71 8.44 -3.34
C SER A 103 3.14 7.01 -3.06
N GLY A 104 3.78 6.34 -4.01
CA GLY A 104 4.30 4.99 -3.83
C GLY A 104 5.46 4.94 -2.82
N THR A 105 6.36 5.95 -2.84
CA THR A 105 7.42 6.09 -1.85
C THR A 105 6.85 6.29 -0.45
N ALA A 106 5.85 7.17 -0.30
CA ALA A 106 5.16 7.39 0.96
C ALA A 106 4.48 6.11 1.47
N ALA A 107 3.77 5.40 0.59
CA ALA A 107 3.12 4.13 0.93
C ALA A 107 4.12 3.04 1.34
N GLY A 108 5.25 2.92 0.64
CA GLY A 108 6.33 1.99 1.00
C GLY A 108 6.96 2.32 2.36
N MET A 109 7.21 3.60 2.63
CA MET A 109 7.70 4.07 3.92
C MET A 109 6.70 3.78 5.05
N GLN A 110 5.43 4.10 4.85
CA GLN A 110 4.36 3.83 5.81
C GLN A 110 4.22 2.33 6.10
N ALA A 111 4.23 1.49 5.06
CA ALA A 111 4.15 0.04 5.22
C ALA A 111 5.33 -0.52 6.01
N ALA A 112 6.55 -0.02 5.78
CA ALA A 112 7.73 -0.44 6.52
C ALA A 112 7.72 0.02 7.98
N LEU A 113 7.24 1.25 8.26
CA LEU A 113 7.17 1.80 9.61
C LEU A 113 5.96 1.31 10.41
N SER A 114 4.93 0.77 9.76
CA SER A 114 3.66 0.40 10.41
C SER A 114 3.85 -0.58 11.56
N ILE A 115 4.71 -1.59 11.39
CA ILE A 115 4.97 -2.59 12.44
C ILE A 115 5.72 -1.97 13.63
N TYR A 116 6.63 -1.04 13.36
CA TYR A 116 7.38 -0.34 14.41
C TYR A 116 6.45 0.57 15.21
N PHE A 117 5.58 1.33 14.56
CA PHE A 117 4.56 2.12 15.26
C PHE A 117 3.61 1.23 16.05
N ALA A 118 3.15 0.14 15.47
CA ALA A 118 2.23 -0.78 16.15
C ALA A 118 2.85 -1.39 17.41
N THR A 119 4.10 -1.85 17.33
CA THR A 119 4.76 -2.59 18.39
C THR A 119 5.39 -1.66 19.45
N PHE A 120 6.14 -0.65 18.99
CA PHE A 120 6.93 0.20 19.92
C PHE A 120 6.19 1.45 20.37
N PHE A 121 5.41 2.10 19.50
CA PHE A 121 4.72 3.34 19.83
C PHE A 121 3.35 3.11 20.47
N TRP A 122 2.55 2.20 19.90
CA TRP A 122 1.21 1.88 20.40
C TRP A 122 1.20 0.70 21.38
N GLY A 123 2.29 -0.06 21.49
CA GLY A 123 2.38 -1.22 22.41
C GLY A 123 1.40 -2.35 22.10
N LEU A 124 0.97 -2.47 20.82
CA LEU A 124 -0.05 -3.45 20.43
C LEU A 124 0.52 -4.87 20.42
N LYS A 125 -0.24 -5.79 21.01
CA LYS A 125 0.07 -7.23 21.02
C LYS A 125 -0.30 -7.90 19.69
N ALA A 126 0.29 -9.04 19.40
CA ALA A 126 -0.01 -9.83 18.20
C ALA A 126 -1.51 -10.13 18.04
N SER A 127 -2.20 -10.43 19.15
CA SER A 127 -3.65 -10.68 19.16
C SER A 127 -4.48 -9.47 18.76
N GLU A 128 -4.06 -8.26 19.13
CA GLU A 128 -4.72 -7.01 18.78
C GLU A 128 -4.46 -6.66 17.32
N LEU A 129 -3.24 -6.88 16.85
CA LEU A 129 -2.88 -6.68 15.44
C LEU A 129 -3.65 -7.62 14.49
N ALA A 130 -4.05 -8.81 14.94
CA ALA A 130 -4.87 -9.73 14.15
C ALA A 130 -6.28 -9.17 13.84
N ILE A 131 -6.76 -8.17 14.57
CA ILE A 131 -8.07 -7.56 14.36
C ILE A 131 -8.04 -6.57 13.19
N PHE A 132 -6.92 -5.86 12.96
CA PHE A 132 -6.81 -4.84 11.91
C PHE A 132 -7.16 -5.36 10.50
N PRO A 133 -6.68 -6.53 10.04
CA PRO A 133 -7.05 -7.07 8.74
C PRO A 133 -8.56 -7.23 8.54
N ILE A 134 -9.32 -7.54 9.58
CA ILE A 134 -10.78 -7.68 9.50
C ILE A 134 -11.41 -6.33 9.18
N PHE A 135 -11.03 -5.27 9.90
CA PHE A 135 -11.50 -3.91 9.66
C PHE A 135 -11.07 -3.40 8.27
N GLN A 136 -9.86 -3.74 7.83
CA GLN A 136 -9.35 -3.40 6.50
C GLN A 136 -10.16 -4.10 5.40
N ALA A 137 -10.60 -5.35 5.61
CA ALA A 137 -11.46 -6.05 4.66
C ALA A 137 -12.83 -5.35 4.50
N VAL A 138 -13.42 -4.94 5.62
CA VAL A 138 -14.69 -4.18 5.60
C VAL A 138 -14.47 -2.81 4.93
N ALA A 139 -13.36 -2.12 5.24
CA ALA A 139 -13.01 -0.85 4.59
C ALA A 139 -12.85 -1.01 3.06
N ALA A 140 -12.24 -2.10 2.60
CA ALA A 140 -12.10 -2.39 1.17
C ALA A 140 -13.46 -2.59 0.48
N CYS A 141 -14.40 -3.26 1.14
CA CYS A 141 -15.76 -3.42 0.63
C CYS A 141 -16.51 -2.08 0.58
N CYS A 142 -16.36 -1.24 1.60
CA CYS A 142 -16.98 0.10 1.65
C CYS A 142 -16.37 1.07 0.63
N ALA A 143 -15.09 0.96 0.35
CA ALA A 143 -14.37 1.86 -0.56
C ALA A 143 -14.91 1.83 -1.99
N VAL A 144 -15.36 0.68 -2.48
CA VAL A 144 -15.85 0.52 -3.87
C VAL A 144 -17.06 1.40 -4.17
N PRO A 145 -18.19 1.33 -3.42
CA PRO A 145 -19.31 2.20 -3.65
C PRO A 145 -18.99 3.67 -3.40
N ILE A 146 -18.13 3.98 -2.43
CA ILE A 146 -17.70 5.35 -2.15
C ILE A 146 -16.90 5.92 -3.35
N ALA A 147 -15.95 5.17 -3.90
CA ALA A 147 -15.19 5.59 -5.05
C ALA A 147 -16.08 5.86 -6.27
N HIS A 148 -17.06 4.97 -6.51
CA HIS A 148 -18.02 5.15 -7.58
C HIS A 148 -18.89 6.41 -7.37
N ALA A 149 -19.42 6.62 -6.18
CA ALA A 149 -20.25 7.78 -5.85
C ALA A 149 -19.47 9.10 -5.97
N LEU A 150 -18.21 9.14 -5.45
CA LEU A 150 -17.35 10.31 -5.52
C LEU A 150 -16.95 10.63 -6.96
N GLY A 151 -16.53 9.63 -7.74
CA GLY A 151 -16.13 9.81 -9.13
C GLY A 151 -17.28 10.25 -10.02
N LYS A 152 -18.53 9.85 -9.69
CA LYS A 152 -19.71 10.29 -10.41
C LYS A 152 -20.16 11.71 -10.04
N ARG A 153 -19.99 12.11 -8.76
CA ARG A 153 -20.45 13.42 -8.26
C ARG A 153 -19.48 14.57 -8.51
N PHE A 154 -18.17 14.32 -8.36
CA PHE A 154 -17.14 15.37 -8.33
C PHE A 154 -16.14 15.31 -9.50
N ASP A 155 -16.33 14.41 -10.45
CA ASP A 155 -15.31 14.02 -11.42
C ASP A 155 -14.12 13.25 -10.79
N LYS A 156 -13.50 12.35 -11.58
CA LYS A 156 -12.42 11.45 -11.12
C LYS A 156 -11.24 12.22 -10.54
N LYS A 157 -10.78 13.29 -11.24
CA LYS A 157 -9.64 14.10 -10.84
C LYS A 157 -9.90 14.82 -9.52
N ARG A 158 -11.03 15.52 -9.39
CA ARG A 158 -11.37 16.27 -8.17
C ARG A 158 -11.57 15.34 -6.98
N ALA A 159 -12.20 14.19 -7.19
CA ALA A 159 -12.40 13.19 -6.15
C ALA A 159 -11.05 12.59 -5.70
N ALA A 160 -10.12 12.32 -6.62
CA ALA A 160 -8.78 11.83 -6.29
C ALA A 160 -7.99 12.85 -5.48
N ILE A 161 -7.96 14.12 -5.91
CA ILE A 161 -7.30 15.22 -5.19
C ILE A 161 -7.90 15.39 -3.78
N GLY A 162 -9.23 15.40 -3.66
CA GLY A 162 -9.90 15.52 -2.36
C GLY A 162 -9.58 14.37 -1.42
N SER A 163 -9.54 13.13 -1.93
CA SER A 163 -9.14 11.95 -1.14
C SER A 163 -7.68 12.06 -0.68
N PHE A 164 -6.82 12.59 -1.53
CA PHE A 164 -5.39 12.77 -1.20
C PHE A 164 -5.16 13.85 -0.14
N LEU A 165 -5.82 14.99 -0.28
CA LEU A 165 -5.79 16.05 0.74
C LEU A 165 -6.32 15.56 2.09
N PHE A 166 -7.40 14.77 2.07
CA PHE A 166 -7.90 14.15 3.28
C PHE A 166 -6.84 13.22 3.93
N MET A 167 -6.14 12.40 3.15
CA MET A 167 -5.08 11.53 3.66
C MET A 167 -3.92 12.32 4.28
N ILE A 168 -3.50 13.43 3.66
CA ILE A 168 -2.42 14.30 4.19
C ILE A 168 -2.78 14.82 5.59
N CYS A 169 -4.04 15.22 5.79
CA CYS A 169 -4.48 15.77 7.08
C CYS A 169 -4.83 14.67 8.09
N PHE A 170 -5.51 13.62 7.66
CA PHE A 170 -6.06 12.59 8.54
C PHE A 170 -5.02 11.54 8.93
N GLY A 171 -4.12 11.13 8.03
CA GLY A 171 -3.14 10.07 8.29
C GLY A 171 -2.29 10.30 9.54
N PRO A 172 -1.62 11.44 9.70
CA PRO A 172 -0.76 11.69 10.86
C PRO A 172 -1.52 12.13 12.13
N LEU A 173 -2.86 12.24 12.08
CA LEU A 173 -3.68 12.78 13.16
C LEU A 173 -3.49 12.03 14.48
N MET A 174 -3.43 10.69 14.45
CA MET A 174 -3.24 9.88 15.67
C MET A 174 -1.85 10.07 16.25
N LEU A 175 -0.82 10.16 15.41
CA LEU A 175 0.55 10.35 15.85
C LEU A 175 0.75 11.72 16.52
N PHE A 176 0.31 12.78 15.87
CA PHE A 176 0.38 14.13 16.45
C PHE A 176 -0.58 14.30 17.64
N GLY A 177 -1.75 13.68 17.60
CA GLY A 177 -2.70 13.67 18.71
C GLY A 177 -2.12 13.02 19.98
N ARG A 178 -1.27 11.99 19.81
CA ARG A 178 -0.55 11.37 20.92
C ARG A 178 0.54 12.28 21.49
N LEU A 179 1.30 12.96 20.60
CA LEU A 179 2.30 13.93 21.04
C LEU A 179 1.70 15.16 21.74
N ALA A 180 0.44 15.47 21.46
CA ALA A 180 -0.31 16.56 22.07
C ALA A 180 -1.15 16.11 23.30
N ASP A 181 -0.96 14.89 23.79
CA ASP A 181 -1.69 14.28 24.92
C ASP A 181 -3.23 14.25 24.74
N ILE A 182 -3.70 14.29 23.48
CA ILE A 182 -5.14 14.19 23.15
C ILE A 182 -5.57 12.72 23.03
N VAL A 183 -4.69 11.86 22.51
CA VAL A 183 -4.95 10.43 22.35
C VAL A 183 -4.61 9.70 23.65
N PRO A 184 -5.49 8.80 24.14
CA PRO A 184 -5.31 8.07 25.39
C PRO A 184 -4.00 7.26 25.45
N GLU A 185 -3.51 6.99 26.66
CA GLU A 185 -2.33 6.14 26.90
C GLU A 185 -2.53 4.68 26.46
N ASN A 186 -1.42 3.95 26.31
CA ASN A 186 -1.42 2.60 25.74
C ASN A 186 -2.24 1.60 26.58
N ASP A 187 -2.37 1.82 27.89
CA ASP A 187 -3.16 0.97 28.80
C ASP A 187 -4.67 1.27 28.76
N SER A 188 -5.08 2.30 28.02
CA SER A 188 -6.49 2.68 27.93
C SER A 188 -7.29 1.70 27.04
N PRO A 189 -8.44 1.18 27.50
CA PRO A 189 -9.31 0.32 26.72
C PRO A 189 -9.93 1.03 25.49
N VAL A 190 -9.88 2.37 25.44
CA VAL A 190 -10.42 3.19 24.35
C VAL A 190 -9.41 3.30 23.20
N LEU A 191 -8.11 3.07 23.43
CA LEU A 191 -7.08 3.25 22.42
C LEU A 191 -7.26 2.31 21.23
N LEU A 192 -7.44 1.02 21.46
CA LEU A 192 -7.58 0.02 20.38
C LEU A 192 -8.79 0.31 19.49
N PRO A 193 -10.01 0.55 19.99
CA PRO A 193 -11.15 0.97 19.16
C PRO A 193 -10.87 2.26 18.36
N LEU A 194 -10.18 3.21 18.93
CA LEU A 194 -9.83 4.48 18.28
C LEU A 194 -8.87 4.23 17.11
N LEU A 195 -7.82 3.43 17.32
CA LEU A 195 -6.86 3.05 16.26
C LEU A 195 -7.51 2.23 15.15
N LEU A 196 -8.41 1.30 15.49
CA LEU A 196 -9.17 0.52 14.52
C LEU A 196 -10.08 1.41 13.66
N GLY A 197 -10.77 2.36 14.28
CA GLY A 197 -11.61 3.33 13.57
C GLY A 197 -10.81 4.24 12.65
N HIS A 198 -9.67 4.76 13.14
CA HIS A 198 -8.74 5.56 12.33
C HIS A 198 -8.21 4.76 11.13
N ASN A 199 -7.68 3.57 11.36
CA ASN A 199 -7.15 2.69 10.31
C ASN A 199 -8.22 2.30 9.29
N PHE A 200 -9.46 2.04 9.73
CA PHE A 200 -10.58 1.77 8.83
C PHE A 200 -10.83 2.93 7.84
N VAL A 201 -10.88 4.16 8.34
CA VAL A 201 -11.09 5.35 7.49
C VAL A 201 -9.89 5.55 6.56
N GLU A 202 -8.68 5.45 7.08
CA GLU A 202 -7.44 5.60 6.31
C GLU A 202 -7.38 4.61 5.16
N VAL A 203 -7.57 3.32 5.42
CA VAL A 203 -7.55 2.26 4.40
C VAL A 203 -8.67 2.43 3.39
N CYS A 204 -9.86 2.82 3.84
CA CYS A 204 -10.99 3.10 2.94
C CYS A 204 -10.62 4.21 1.95
N VAL A 205 -10.05 5.32 2.41
CA VAL A 205 -9.66 6.46 1.55
C VAL A 205 -8.49 6.10 0.64
N ILE A 206 -7.50 5.33 1.12
CA ILE A 206 -6.41 4.82 0.28
C ILE A 206 -6.95 3.99 -0.89
N ILE A 207 -7.91 3.11 -0.64
CA ILE A 207 -8.51 2.27 -1.68
C ILE A 207 -9.37 3.11 -2.64
N VAL A 208 -10.15 4.05 -2.13
CA VAL A 208 -10.91 5.02 -2.95
C VAL A 208 -9.97 5.76 -3.90
N PHE A 209 -8.90 6.37 -3.37
CA PHE A 209 -7.88 7.04 -4.17
C PHE A 209 -7.29 6.11 -5.23
N SER A 210 -6.91 4.89 -4.86
CA SER A 210 -6.30 3.92 -5.76
C SER A 210 -7.22 3.52 -6.92
N ILE A 211 -8.54 3.39 -6.66
CA ILE A 211 -9.54 3.10 -7.69
C ILE A 211 -9.67 4.29 -8.65
N LEU A 212 -9.80 5.51 -8.13
CA LEU A 212 -9.92 6.73 -8.94
C LEU A 212 -8.65 6.99 -9.76
N PHE A 213 -7.48 6.85 -9.15
CA PHE A 213 -6.19 6.99 -9.80
C PHE A 213 -5.99 5.96 -10.92
N GLY A 214 -6.38 4.70 -10.67
CA GLY A 214 -6.35 3.63 -11.67
C GLY A 214 -7.27 3.92 -12.86
N ALA A 215 -8.45 4.51 -12.61
CA ALA A 215 -9.36 4.92 -13.67
C ALA A 215 -8.81 6.08 -14.50
N MET A 216 -8.20 7.09 -13.86
CA MET A 216 -7.54 8.21 -14.56
C MET A 216 -6.37 7.73 -15.42
N MET A 217 -5.57 6.78 -14.90
CA MET A 217 -4.48 6.21 -15.68
C MET A 217 -4.99 5.45 -16.92
N ALA A 218 -6.12 4.74 -16.81
CA ALA A 218 -6.72 4.05 -17.95
C ALA A 218 -7.21 5.06 -19.01
N ASP A 219 -7.82 6.17 -18.59
CA ASP A 219 -8.25 7.24 -19.50
C ASP A 219 -7.03 7.83 -20.27
N VAL A 220 -5.92 8.11 -19.59
CA VAL A 220 -4.69 8.64 -20.25
C VAL A 220 -4.08 7.62 -21.22
N VAL A 221 -4.14 6.33 -20.90
CA VAL A 221 -3.67 5.28 -21.81
C VAL A 221 -4.54 5.21 -23.05
N GLU A 222 -5.86 5.36 -22.90
CA GLU A 222 -6.81 5.36 -24.02
C GLU A 222 -6.58 6.58 -24.94
N ASP A 223 -6.44 7.78 -24.37
CA ASP A 223 -6.11 9.01 -25.11
C ASP A 223 -4.79 8.86 -25.89
N SER A 224 -3.76 8.31 -25.26
CA SER A 224 -2.47 8.07 -25.91
C SER A 224 -2.58 7.02 -27.05
N ALA A 225 -3.46 6.05 -26.93
CA ALA A 225 -3.69 5.05 -27.98
C ALA A 225 -4.41 5.64 -29.20
N VAL A 226 -5.27 6.63 -29.00
CA VAL A 226 -5.93 7.38 -30.10
C VAL A 226 -4.91 8.21 -30.87
N ASP A 227 -4.03 8.93 -30.16
CA ASP A 227 -3.01 9.80 -30.78
C ASP A 227 -1.94 9.01 -31.54
N THR A 228 -1.53 7.84 -31.02
CA THR A 228 -0.42 7.06 -31.60
C THR A 228 -0.86 5.93 -32.55
N THR A 229 -2.18 5.66 -32.66
CA THR A 229 -2.76 4.52 -33.41
C THR A 229 -2.18 3.15 -33.01
N ARG A 230 -1.47 3.07 -31.87
CA ARG A 230 -0.80 1.86 -31.39
C ARG A 230 -1.31 1.50 -29.98
N ARG A 231 -1.68 0.23 -29.81
CA ARG A 231 -2.05 -0.29 -28.49
C ARG A 231 -0.79 -0.69 -27.70
N SER A 232 -0.25 0.25 -26.92
CA SER A 232 0.93 0.04 -26.06
C SER A 232 0.55 -0.27 -24.60
N GLU A 233 -0.72 -0.64 -24.35
CA GLU A 233 -1.28 -0.91 -23.02
C GLU A 233 -0.38 -1.82 -22.16
N GLY A 234 0.10 -2.93 -22.74
CA GLY A 234 0.94 -3.90 -22.00
C GLY A 234 2.28 -3.32 -21.55
N VAL A 235 2.90 -2.48 -22.38
CA VAL A 235 4.19 -1.82 -22.07
C VAL A 235 4.00 -0.78 -20.95
N ILE A 236 2.93 0.03 -21.05
CA ILE A 236 2.62 1.08 -20.07
C ILE A 236 2.29 0.47 -18.71
N PHE A 237 1.47 -0.58 -18.66
CA PHE A 237 1.16 -1.26 -17.41
C PHE A 237 2.36 -2.01 -16.82
N ALA A 238 3.24 -2.59 -17.65
CA ALA A 238 4.47 -3.21 -17.19
C ALA A 238 5.45 -2.16 -16.62
N ALA A 239 5.64 -1.04 -17.31
CA ALA A 239 6.45 0.08 -16.82
C ALA A 239 5.93 0.63 -15.50
N ARG A 240 4.60 0.81 -15.36
CA ARG A 240 3.96 1.21 -14.11
C ARG A 240 4.21 0.20 -13.00
N GLY A 241 4.05 -1.10 -13.27
CA GLY A 241 4.28 -2.16 -12.28
C GLY A 241 5.72 -2.20 -11.81
N PHE A 242 6.67 -2.04 -12.73
CA PHE A 242 8.10 -1.97 -12.42
C PHE A 242 8.43 -0.72 -11.60
N ALA A 243 7.98 0.45 -12.05
CA ALA A 243 8.16 1.70 -11.32
C ALA A 243 7.56 1.61 -9.90
N GLY A 244 6.36 1.08 -9.75
CA GLY A 244 5.71 0.91 -8.44
C GLY A 244 6.53 0.05 -7.47
N LYS A 245 7.15 -1.02 -7.94
CA LYS A 245 8.02 -1.87 -7.11
C LYS A 245 9.33 -1.19 -6.73
N MET A 246 9.97 -0.49 -7.67
CA MET A 246 11.18 0.30 -7.38
C MET A 246 10.90 1.39 -6.37
N VAL A 247 9.80 2.09 -6.53
CA VAL A 247 9.39 3.22 -5.68
C VAL A 247 9.03 2.75 -4.27
N SER A 248 8.38 1.59 -4.12
CA SER A 248 8.17 0.99 -2.79
C SER A 248 9.50 0.67 -2.10
N GLY A 249 10.50 0.20 -2.84
CA GLY A 249 11.85 -0.02 -2.32
C GLY A 249 12.50 1.27 -1.79
N LEU A 250 12.33 2.41 -2.49
CA LEU A 250 12.79 3.71 -1.98
C LEU A 250 12.09 4.10 -0.66
N GLY A 251 10.79 3.80 -0.53
CA GLY A 251 10.05 4.02 0.70
C GLY A 251 10.63 3.21 1.87
N ILE A 252 10.97 1.95 1.65
CA ILE A 252 11.60 1.07 2.66
C ILE A 252 12.98 1.62 3.05
N LEU A 253 13.77 2.10 2.10
CA LEU A 253 15.07 2.74 2.39
C LEU A 253 14.90 4.00 3.25
N LEU A 254 13.93 4.85 2.94
CA LEU A 254 13.62 6.02 3.76
C LEU A 254 13.18 5.63 5.17
N ALA A 255 12.38 4.58 5.32
CA ALA A 255 12.01 4.06 6.63
C ALA A 255 13.24 3.63 7.43
N GLY A 256 14.20 2.94 6.78
CA GLY A 256 15.48 2.56 7.41
C GLY A 256 16.31 3.77 7.85
N VAL A 257 16.35 4.83 7.04
CA VAL A 257 17.02 6.10 7.40
C VAL A 257 16.34 6.75 8.61
N ILE A 258 15.00 6.80 8.62
CA ILE A 258 14.21 7.36 9.74
C ILE A 258 14.46 6.58 11.03
N LEU A 259 14.41 5.24 10.97
CA LEU A 259 14.69 4.38 12.14
C LEU A 259 16.11 4.61 12.68
N SER A 260 17.10 4.77 11.79
CA SER A 260 18.48 5.07 12.16
C SER A 260 18.63 6.47 12.75
N ALA A 261 17.94 7.48 12.19
CA ALA A 261 17.99 8.86 12.68
C ALA A 261 17.30 9.00 14.05
N ALA A 262 16.22 8.24 14.28
CA ALA A 262 15.58 8.16 15.59
C ALA A 262 16.38 7.33 16.62
N ASN A 263 17.50 6.74 16.23
CA ASN A 263 18.33 5.87 17.08
C ASN A 263 17.56 4.69 17.69
N LEU A 264 16.62 4.10 16.94
CA LEU A 264 15.89 2.93 17.44
C LEU A 264 16.87 1.76 17.61
N PRO A 265 17.00 1.18 18.85
CA PRO A 265 17.95 0.10 19.08
C PRO A 265 17.58 -1.15 18.30
N ARG A 266 18.60 -1.83 17.77
CA ARG A 266 18.39 -3.13 17.09
C ARG A 266 18.09 -4.20 18.14
N ASN A 267 17.08 -5.02 17.91
CA ASN A 267 16.64 -6.10 18.81
C ASN A 267 16.21 -5.64 20.22
N ALA A 268 15.78 -4.39 20.38
CA ALA A 268 15.20 -3.93 21.64
C ALA A 268 13.82 -4.55 21.88
N ALA A 269 13.51 -4.86 23.14
CA ALA A 269 12.13 -5.09 23.53
C ALA A 269 11.38 -3.75 23.59
N PRO A 270 10.06 -3.72 23.39
CA PRO A 270 9.29 -2.47 23.43
C PRO A 270 9.45 -1.70 24.75
N GLU A 271 9.70 -2.41 25.84
CA GLU A 271 9.90 -1.88 27.20
C GLU A 271 11.24 -1.15 27.37
N ASP A 272 12.24 -1.47 26.52
CA ASP A 272 13.60 -0.93 26.61
C ASP A 272 13.82 0.33 25.77
N VAL A 273 12.80 0.76 24.99
CA VAL A 273 12.92 1.90 24.09
C VAL A 273 12.54 3.19 24.81
N ASP A 274 13.47 4.15 24.82
CA ASP A 274 13.24 5.47 25.41
C ASP A 274 12.09 6.20 24.68
N VAL A 275 11.23 6.86 25.45
CA VAL A 275 10.13 7.68 24.93
C VAL A 275 10.62 8.73 23.94
N GLN A 276 11.81 9.32 24.16
CA GLN A 276 12.37 10.30 23.25
C GLN A 276 12.63 9.72 21.85
N VAL A 277 13.08 8.47 21.75
CA VAL A 277 13.29 7.76 20.48
C VAL A 277 11.96 7.61 19.72
N LEU A 278 10.87 7.33 20.44
CA LEU A 278 9.54 7.20 19.86
C LEU A 278 8.98 8.55 19.38
N VAL A 279 9.24 9.63 20.13
CA VAL A 279 8.90 11.00 19.73
C VAL A 279 9.66 11.39 18.46
N ASP A 280 10.96 11.15 18.43
CA ASP A 280 11.82 11.45 17.26
C ASP A 280 11.38 10.65 16.04
N LEU A 281 10.98 9.39 16.23
CA LEU A 281 10.43 8.56 15.16
C LEU A 281 9.18 9.19 14.53
N VAL A 282 8.25 9.69 15.33
CA VAL A 282 7.06 10.40 14.85
C VAL A 282 7.44 11.70 14.16
N LEU A 283 8.36 12.49 14.72
CA LEU A 283 8.78 13.79 14.19
C LEU A 283 9.52 13.67 12.85
N TYR A 284 10.15 12.54 12.56
CA TYR A 284 10.76 12.29 11.24
C TYR A 284 9.78 11.63 10.26
N ALA A 285 9.00 10.65 10.71
CA ALA A 285 8.11 9.89 9.85
C ALA A 285 6.90 10.70 9.37
N ALA A 286 6.18 11.39 10.27
CA ALA A 286 4.95 12.08 9.91
C ALA A 286 5.17 13.28 8.97
N PRO A 287 6.14 14.19 9.20
CA PRO A 287 6.45 15.24 8.23
C PRO A 287 6.98 14.68 6.91
N GLY A 288 7.81 13.63 6.94
CA GLY A 288 8.30 12.96 5.73
C GLY A 288 7.15 12.44 4.87
N GLN A 289 6.15 11.83 5.47
CA GLN A 289 4.94 11.35 4.79
C GLN A 289 4.12 12.51 4.21
N ILE A 290 3.92 13.58 4.98
CA ILE A 290 3.20 14.80 4.54
C ILE A 290 3.90 15.40 3.31
N VAL A 291 5.22 15.57 3.37
CA VAL A 291 6.02 16.12 2.25
C VAL A 291 5.87 15.26 1.00
N LEU A 292 6.03 13.94 1.11
CA LEU A 292 5.90 13.02 -0.03
C LEU A 292 4.49 13.07 -0.64
N TYR A 293 3.46 13.08 0.18
CA TYR A 293 2.09 13.20 -0.31
C TYR A 293 1.78 14.58 -0.90
N THR A 294 2.35 15.64 -0.35
CA THR A 294 2.19 17.00 -0.91
C THR A 294 2.88 17.13 -2.28
N LEU A 295 4.04 16.49 -2.46
CA LEU A 295 4.72 16.43 -3.76
C LEU A 295 3.98 15.55 -4.79
N ALA A 296 3.15 14.63 -4.33
CA ALA A 296 2.32 13.77 -5.20
C ALA A 296 1.01 14.44 -5.64
N LEU A 297 0.61 15.55 -5.01
CA LEU A 297 -0.61 16.30 -5.30
C LEU A 297 -0.44 17.20 -6.54
#